data_7926fedaf16abda165f72e23b51d9740
#
_entry.id   7926fedaf16abda165f72e23b51d9740
#
_cell.length_a   1.000
_cell.length_b   1.000
_cell.length_c   1.000
_cell.angle_alpha   90.00
_cell.angle_beta   90.00
_cell.angle_gamma   90.00
#
_symmetry.space_group_name_H-M   'P 1'
#
loop_
_entity.id
_entity.type
_entity.pdbx_description
1 polymer ?
#
loop_
_entity_poly.entity_id
_entity_poly.type
_entity_poly.pdbx_seq_one_letter_code
_entity_poly.pdbx_strand_id
1 'polypeptide(L)'
;MKGYVHSIEKAAQQNTTFRTVLYTAKNCQLVVMSLKPGEDIGAEVHKLDQFFRVEEGEGKAVLDGIEHRIKPGFAILVPAGTRHNIINGPSGPMKLYTLYAPPNHRDGVVHATKAGAEADKEHFDGKTTE
;
A
#
# COMPACT_ATOMS: atom_id res chain seq x y z
N MET A 1 -18.03 0.02 16.31
CA MET A 1 -17.58 1.41 16.07
C MET A 1 -17.60 1.64 14.57
N LYS A 2 -17.99 2.80 14.17
CA LYS A 2 -18.03 3.13 12.73
C LYS A 2 -16.92 4.07 12.35
N GLY A 3 -16.17 3.66 11.35
CA GLY A 3 -15.08 4.45 10.79
C GLY A 3 -13.74 4.15 11.44
N TYR A 4 -12.73 4.83 10.95
CA TYR A 4 -11.34 4.67 11.37
C TYR A 4 -10.78 6.05 11.73
N VAL A 5 -10.35 6.21 12.98
CA VAL A 5 -9.76 7.46 13.48
C VAL A 5 -8.55 7.12 14.34
N HIS A 6 -7.37 7.15 13.75
CA HIS A 6 -6.11 6.87 14.43
C HIS A 6 -5.00 7.71 13.80
N SER A 7 -3.86 7.83 14.47
CA SER A 7 -2.68 8.42 13.86
C SER A 7 -2.17 7.51 12.75
N ILE A 8 -2.43 7.85 11.51
CA ILE A 8 -1.99 7.04 10.36
C ILE A 8 -0.47 7.06 10.22
N GLU A 9 0.17 8.17 10.57
CA GLU A 9 1.62 8.27 10.57
C GLU A 9 2.23 7.22 11.52
N LYS A 10 1.73 7.15 12.76
CA LYS A 10 2.20 6.13 13.72
C LYS A 10 1.91 4.73 13.24
N ALA A 11 0.71 4.48 12.73
CA ALA A 11 0.33 3.17 12.24
C ALA A 11 1.27 2.69 11.13
N ALA A 12 1.61 3.57 10.18
CA ALA A 12 2.54 3.25 9.11
C ALA A 12 3.97 3.04 9.64
N GLN A 13 4.46 3.92 10.49
CA GLN A 13 5.82 3.85 11.03
C GLN A 13 6.04 2.61 11.90
N GLN A 14 5.04 2.20 12.67
CA GLN A 14 5.12 1.04 13.55
C GLN A 14 4.84 -0.29 12.84
N ASN A 15 4.29 -0.25 11.65
CA ASN A 15 3.97 -1.47 10.90
C ASN A 15 5.24 -2.16 10.43
N THR A 16 5.31 -3.48 10.66
CA THR A 16 6.42 -4.33 10.23
C THR A 16 6.03 -5.37 9.19
N THR A 17 4.75 -5.44 8.84
CA THR A 17 4.26 -6.40 7.85
C THR A 17 4.42 -5.84 6.44
N PHE A 18 4.53 -6.73 5.47
CA PHE A 18 4.50 -6.31 4.07
C PHE A 18 3.18 -5.59 3.78
N ARG A 19 2.05 -6.14 4.25
CA ARG A 19 0.73 -5.53 4.07
C ARG A 19 -0.17 -5.85 5.25
N THR A 20 -0.86 -4.83 5.76
CA THR A 20 -1.94 -5.03 6.74
C THR A 20 -3.10 -4.12 6.35
N VAL A 21 -4.24 -4.73 6.09
CA VAL A 21 -5.48 -4.00 5.85
C VAL A 21 -5.99 -3.46 7.18
N LEU A 22 -6.10 -2.13 7.29
CA LEU A 22 -6.54 -1.48 8.53
C LEU A 22 -8.06 -1.29 8.56
N TYR A 23 -8.65 -0.89 7.44
CA TYR A 23 -10.08 -0.61 7.39
C TYR A 23 -10.58 -0.70 5.96
N THR A 24 -11.70 -1.39 5.78
CA THR A 24 -12.38 -1.54 4.51
C THR A 24 -13.74 -0.87 4.59
N ALA A 25 -13.90 0.25 3.91
CA ALA A 25 -15.18 0.92 3.72
C ALA A 25 -15.80 0.42 2.40
N LYS A 26 -17.00 0.91 2.10
CA LYS A 26 -17.70 0.50 0.88
C LYS A 26 -16.95 0.87 -0.39
N ASN A 27 -16.37 2.06 -0.44
CA ASN A 27 -15.77 2.62 -1.66
C ASN A 27 -14.27 2.90 -1.55
N CYS A 28 -13.64 2.58 -0.43
CA CYS A 28 -12.19 2.72 -0.27
C CYS A 28 -11.67 1.78 0.82
N GLN A 29 -10.36 1.56 0.81
CA GLN A 29 -9.71 0.65 1.74
C GLN A 29 -8.35 1.22 2.14
N LEU A 30 -8.10 1.28 3.44
CA LEU A 30 -6.85 1.79 4.01
C LEU A 30 -5.94 0.63 4.39
N VAL A 31 -4.70 0.69 3.92
CA VAL A 31 -3.70 -0.38 4.09
C VAL A 31 -2.37 0.24 4.46
N VAL A 32 -1.65 -0.37 5.40
CA VAL A 32 -0.25 -0.02 5.69
C VAL A 32 0.69 -1.07 5.13
N MET A 33 1.85 -0.62 4.69
CA MET A 33 2.88 -1.51 4.12
C MET A 33 4.27 -1.13 4.63
N SER A 34 5.11 -2.14 4.76
CA SER A 34 6.54 -1.97 5.06
C SER A 34 7.34 -2.76 4.04
N LEU A 35 8.27 -2.09 3.37
CA LEU A 35 9.18 -2.70 2.41
C LEU A 35 10.57 -2.78 3.01
N LYS A 36 11.23 -3.93 2.84
CA LYS A 36 12.62 -4.11 3.24
C LYS A 36 13.54 -3.34 2.28
N PRO A 37 14.79 -3.07 2.68
CA PRO A 37 15.75 -2.43 1.77
C PRO A 37 15.82 -3.18 0.43
N GLY A 38 15.69 -2.45 -0.66
CA GLY A 38 15.73 -2.99 -2.02
C GLY A 38 14.46 -3.74 -2.48
N GLU A 39 13.49 -3.93 -1.58
CA GLU A 39 12.24 -4.62 -1.92
C GLU A 39 11.28 -3.70 -2.66
N ASP A 40 10.51 -4.26 -3.57
CA ASP A 40 9.45 -3.53 -4.26
C ASP A 40 8.08 -4.16 -4.01
N ILE A 41 7.02 -3.44 -4.32
CA ILE A 41 5.66 -3.98 -4.25
C ILE A 41 5.42 -4.96 -5.39
N GLY A 42 6.01 -4.70 -6.54
CA GLY A 42 5.79 -5.44 -7.77
C GLY A 42 5.01 -4.58 -8.76
N ALA A 43 5.33 -4.72 -10.05
CA ALA A 43 4.64 -3.97 -11.10
C ALA A 43 3.20 -4.48 -11.24
N GLU A 44 2.24 -3.57 -11.18
CA GLU A 44 0.81 -3.89 -11.19
C GLU A 44 0.03 -2.91 -12.04
N VAL A 45 -1.13 -3.37 -12.53
CA VAL A 45 -2.16 -2.54 -13.16
C VAL A 45 -3.47 -2.85 -12.46
N HIS A 46 -4.13 -1.83 -11.92
CA HIS A 46 -5.42 -2.00 -11.27
C HIS A 46 -6.54 -1.31 -12.04
N LYS A 47 -7.76 -1.83 -11.90
CA LYS A 47 -8.97 -1.18 -12.43
C LYS A 47 -9.56 -0.17 -11.45
N LEU A 48 -8.81 0.17 -10.40
CA LEU A 48 -9.20 1.10 -9.36
C LEU A 48 -8.15 2.20 -9.25
N ASP A 49 -8.50 3.27 -8.57
CA ASP A 49 -7.55 4.33 -8.25
C ASP A 49 -6.81 3.97 -6.97
N GLN A 50 -5.55 4.35 -6.88
CA GLN A 50 -4.74 4.07 -5.72
C GLN A 50 -3.92 5.28 -5.32
N PHE A 51 -3.88 5.55 -4.02
CA PHE A 51 -3.10 6.63 -3.44
C PHE A 51 -2.07 6.02 -2.48
N PHE A 52 -0.83 6.48 -2.57
CA PHE A 52 0.23 6.12 -1.60
C PHE A 52 0.76 7.38 -0.94
N ARG A 53 1.13 7.25 0.32
CA ARG A 53 1.95 8.25 0.99
C ARG A 53 3.12 7.60 1.71
N VAL A 54 4.33 8.15 1.49
CA VAL A 54 5.55 7.68 2.14
C VAL A 54 5.72 8.38 3.49
N GLU A 55 5.85 7.60 4.56
CA GLU A 55 6.07 8.11 5.91
C GLU A 55 7.55 7.97 6.33
N GLU A 56 8.26 6.98 5.80
CA GLU A 56 9.66 6.72 6.12
C GLU A 56 10.34 6.05 4.94
N GLY A 57 11.61 6.36 4.70
CA GLY A 57 12.40 5.75 3.63
C GLY A 57 12.37 6.54 2.35
N GLU A 58 13.32 6.25 1.47
CA GLU A 58 13.47 6.89 0.16
C GLU A 58 13.60 5.82 -0.92
N GLY A 59 13.00 6.05 -2.06
CA GLY A 59 13.01 5.10 -3.15
C GLY A 59 12.48 5.71 -4.44
N LYS A 60 11.75 4.90 -5.22
CA LYS A 60 11.21 5.30 -6.52
C LYS A 60 9.76 4.87 -6.66
N ALA A 61 8.98 5.70 -7.34
CA ALA A 61 7.69 5.30 -7.90
C ALA A 61 7.82 5.27 -9.42
N VAL A 62 7.38 4.18 -10.04
CA VAL A 62 7.42 4.03 -11.50
C VAL A 62 5.97 4.06 -11.99
N LEU A 63 5.63 5.04 -12.83
CA LEU A 63 4.30 5.19 -13.41
C LEU A 63 4.43 5.16 -14.93
N ASP A 64 3.85 4.14 -15.57
CA ASP A 64 3.93 3.93 -17.01
C ASP A 64 5.38 4.03 -17.54
N GLY A 65 6.32 3.41 -16.81
CA GLY A 65 7.73 3.37 -17.17
C GLY A 65 8.54 4.61 -16.78
N ILE A 66 7.90 5.65 -16.24
CA ILE A 66 8.60 6.87 -15.83
C ILE A 66 8.94 6.78 -14.36
N GLU A 67 10.24 6.92 -14.03
CA GLU A 67 10.71 6.85 -12.65
C GLU A 67 10.64 8.20 -11.97
N HIS A 68 10.16 8.21 -10.73
CA HIS A 68 10.11 9.38 -9.87
C HIS A 68 10.77 9.05 -8.54
N ARG A 69 11.69 9.91 -8.08
CA ARG A 69 12.26 9.75 -6.73
C ARG A 69 11.21 10.16 -5.70
N ILE A 70 11.06 9.34 -4.67
CA ILE A 70 10.12 9.58 -3.59
C ILE A 70 10.82 9.53 -2.24
N LYS A 71 10.31 10.29 -1.29
CA LYS A 71 10.84 10.42 0.07
C LYS A 71 9.69 10.73 1.03
N PRO A 72 9.94 10.76 2.36
CA PRO A 72 8.87 11.04 3.31
C PRO A 72 8.09 12.30 2.97
N GLY A 73 6.78 12.21 3.09
CA GLY A 73 5.84 13.28 2.76
C GLY A 73 5.37 13.30 1.32
N PHE A 74 5.92 12.45 0.44
CA PHE A 74 5.47 12.37 -0.96
C PHE A 74 4.18 11.58 -1.07
N ALA A 75 3.28 12.10 -1.88
CA ALA A 75 2.07 11.41 -2.31
C ALA A 75 2.28 10.87 -3.72
N ILE A 76 1.76 9.67 -3.97
CA ILE A 76 1.72 9.08 -5.31
C ILE A 76 0.26 8.73 -5.59
N LEU A 77 -0.34 9.36 -6.58
CA LEU A 77 -1.69 9.05 -7.01
C LEU A 77 -1.63 8.30 -8.32
N VAL A 78 -2.14 7.07 -8.31
CA VAL A 78 -2.10 6.16 -9.46
C VAL A 78 -3.53 6.01 -9.99
N PRO A 79 -3.85 6.61 -11.15
CA PRO A 79 -5.18 6.43 -11.73
C PRO A 79 -5.36 5.01 -12.25
N ALA A 80 -6.60 4.56 -12.28
CA ALA A 80 -6.97 3.25 -12.81
C ALA A 80 -6.35 3.04 -14.20
N GLY A 81 -5.80 1.85 -14.43
CA GLY A 81 -5.19 1.48 -15.70
C GLY A 81 -3.72 1.85 -15.85
N THR A 82 -3.14 2.58 -14.90
CA THR A 82 -1.73 2.96 -14.96
C THR A 82 -0.85 1.83 -14.41
N ARG A 83 0.10 1.36 -15.21
CA ARG A 83 1.09 0.40 -14.74
C ARG A 83 2.03 1.09 -13.77
N HIS A 84 2.21 0.53 -12.58
CA HIS A 84 2.97 1.20 -11.52
C HIS A 84 3.72 0.22 -10.64
N ASN A 85 4.76 0.73 -9.96
CA ASN A 85 5.51 0.00 -8.95
C ASN A 85 6.09 1.00 -7.95
N ILE A 86 6.22 0.57 -6.71
CA ILE A 86 6.93 1.30 -5.66
C ILE A 86 8.14 0.47 -5.27
N ILE A 87 9.32 1.07 -5.33
CA ILE A 87 10.60 0.39 -5.09
C ILE A 87 11.33 1.08 -3.96
N ASN A 88 11.62 0.34 -2.89
CA ASN A 88 12.40 0.88 -1.79
C ASN A 88 13.88 0.95 -2.15
N GLY A 89 14.56 1.98 -1.69
CA GLY A 89 16.01 2.10 -1.80
C GLY A 89 16.75 1.19 -0.82
N PRO A 90 18.10 1.24 -0.81
CA PRO A 90 18.92 0.31 -0.03
C PRO A 90 19.16 0.70 1.43
N SER A 91 18.80 1.92 1.84
CA SER A 91 19.28 2.49 3.11
C SER A 91 18.50 2.10 4.35
N GLY A 92 17.35 1.45 4.23
CA GLY A 92 16.53 1.08 5.37
C GLY A 92 15.11 0.73 4.92
N PRO A 93 14.18 0.49 5.87
CA PRO A 93 12.82 0.16 5.50
C PRO A 93 12.09 1.36 4.91
N MET A 94 11.10 1.08 4.05
CA MET A 94 10.14 2.09 3.61
C MET A 94 8.81 1.80 4.28
N LYS A 95 8.27 2.82 4.94
CA LYS A 95 6.97 2.75 5.59
C LYS A 95 6.01 3.63 4.83
N LEU A 96 4.87 3.07 4.45
CA LEU A 96 3.88 3.82 3.69
C LEU A 96 2.47 3.35 4.01
N TYR A 97 1.49 4.15 3.65
CA TYR A 97 0.12 3.69 3.61
C TYR A 97 -0.46 3.94 2.23
N THR A 98 -1.49 3.20 1.92
CA THR A 98 -2.15 3.26 0.63
C THR A 98 -3.66 3.19 0.79
N LEU A 99 -4.37 3.87 -0.11
CA LEU A 99 -5.82 3.81 -0.21
C LEU A 99 -6.17 3.26 -1.58
N TYR A 100 -7.00 2.23 -1.59
CA TYR A 100 -7.61 1.70 -2.80
C TYR A 100 -9.03 2.22 -2.92
N ALA A 101 -9.46 2.64 -4.07
CA ALA A 101 -10.82 3.10 -4.33
C ALA A 101 -11.31 2.57 -5.69
N PRO A 102 -12.16 1.53 -5.69
CA PRO A 102 -12.74 0.79 -4.56
C PRO A 102 -11.76 -0.13 -3.85
N PRO A 103 -12.18 -0.87 -2.79
CA PRO A 103 -11.31 -1.82 -2.10
C PRO A 103 -10.73 -2.89 -3.04
N ASN A 104 -9.51 -3.33 -2.74
CA ASN A 104 -8.78 -4.31 -3.55
C ASN A 104 -8.58 -5.65 -2.84
N HIS A 105 -8.43 -5.63 -1.52
CA HIS A 105 -8.12 -6.82 -0.72
C HIS A 105 -9.33 -7.24 0.11
N ARG A 106 -9.34 -8.52 0.53
CA ARG A 106 -10.30 -8.99 1.52
C ARG A 106 -10.05 -8.26 2.84
N ASP A 107 -11.11 -7.90 3.53
CA ASP A 107 -11.00 -7.22 4.82
C ASP A 107 -10.17 -8.06 5.81
N GLY A 108 -9.35 -7.39 6.60
CA GLY A 108 -8.55 -8.01 7.65
C GLY A 108 -7.32 -8.77 7.17
N VAL A 109 -6.97 -8.70 5.88
CA VAL A 109 -5.78 -9.37 5.35
C VAL A 109 -4.52 -8.84 6.02
N VAL A 110 -3.65 -9.76 6.42
CA VAL A 110 -2.29 -9.48 6.90
C VAL A 110 -1.33 -10.39 6.15
N HIS A 111 -0.39 -9.80 5.44
CA HIS A 111 0.71 -10.52 4.81
C HIS A 111 2.01 -10.11 5.50
N ALA A 112 2.57 -11.02 6.29
CA ALA A 112 3.82 -10.73 7.02
C ALA A 112 4.97 -10.43 6.07
N THR A 113 5.02 -11.10 4.91
CA THR A 113 6.09 -11.00 3.92
C THR A 113 5.53 -10.83 2.52
N LYS A 114 6.36 -10.32 1.61
CA LYS A 114 6.01 -10.23 0.19
C LYS A 114 5.74 -11.60 -0.40
N ALA A 115 6.55 -12.60 -0.05
CA ALA A 115 6.34 -13.98 -0.53
C ALA A 115 4.98 -14.52 -0.11
N GLY A 116 4.56 -14.26 1.13
CA GLY A 116 3.23 -14.64 1.60
C GLY A 116 2.12 -13.93 0.85
N ALA A 117 2.32 -12.67 0.53
CA ALA A 117 1.35 -11.89 -0.27
C ALA A 117 1.22 -12.46 -1.69
N GLU A 118 2.34 -12.79 -2.33
CA GLU A 118 2.32 -13.34 -3.70
C GLU A 118 1.68 -14.73 -3.75
N ALA A 119 1.81 -15.51 -2.68
CA ALA A 119 1.23 -16.85 -2.60
C ALA A 119 -0.29 -16.83 -2.33
N ASP A 120 -0.81 -15.74 -1.77
CA ASP A 120 -2.23 -15.60 -1.41
C ASP A 120 -3.00 -14.94 -2.56
N LYS A 121 -3.97 -15.64 -3.13
CA LYS A 121 -4.80 -15.14 -4.26
C LYS A 121 -6.08 -14.45 -3.78
N GLU A 122 -6.06 -13.87 -2.58
CA GLU A 122 -7.22 -13.18 -2.02
C GLU A 122 -7.59 -11.93 -2.84
N HIS A 123 -8.81 -11.51 -2.73
CA HIS A 123 -9.31 -10.27 -3.33
C HIS A 123 -10.50 -9.76 -2.52
N PHE A 124 -10.89 -8.53 -2.76
CA PHE A 124 -12.05 -7.94 -2.11
C PHE A 124 -13.30 -8.76 -2.45
N ASP A 125 -14.02 -9.18 -1.42
CA ASP A 125 -15.20 -10.04 -1.53
C ASP A 125 -16.51 -9.29 -1.28
N GLY A 126 -16.47 -7.97 -1.22
CA GLY A 126 -17.63 -7.13 -0.94
C GLY A 126 -17.92 -6.91 0.54
N LYS A 127 -17.17 -7.55 1.43
CA LYS A 127 -17.37 -7.40 2.88
C LYS A 127 -16.52 -6.26 3.42
N THR A 128 -17.16 -5.38 4.18
CA THR A 128 -16.49 -4.24 4.82
C THR A 128 -16.14 -4.58 6.27
N THR A 129 -15.35 -3.73 6.90
CA THR A 129 -14.96 -3.91 8.31
C THR A 129 -16.20 -3.86 9.23
N GLU A 130 -17.21 -3.08 8.86
CA GLU A 130 -18.42 -2.92 9.66
C GLU A 130 -19.69 -3.08 8.85
#